data_a4180ef871d52f18ca78ea65ed92683d
#
_entry.id   a4180ef871d52f18ca78ea65ed92683d
#
_cell.length_a   1.000
_cell.length_b   1.000
_cell.length_c   1.000
_cell.angle_alpha   90.00
_cell.angle_beta   90.00
_cell.angle_gamma   90.00
#
_symmetry.space_group_name_H-M   'P 1'
#
loop_
_entity.id
_entity.type
_entity.pdbx_description
1 polymer ?
#
loop_
_entity_poly.entity_id
_entity_poly.type
_entity_poly.pdbx_seq_one_letter_code
_entity_poly.pdbx_strand_id
1 'polypeptide(L)'
;MSLPLCLASNLLNIKTYIFEPNSVIGRANKLTLSFAKKVICYDKNLKGISKKFLNKVYPINPLLRKEIYKYQRNEKKILDKIIKIIIIGGSQGAKFFDEFISKTIIKLSKTKNILVLQQVIDQKSKKFIKDSYQKNSIEHELFDFDDKLLI
;
A
#
# COMPACT_ATOMS: atom_id res chain seq x y z
N MET A 1 -6.89 -17.50 -2.98
CA MET A 1 -6.46 -18.87 -3.27
C MET A 1 -7.43 -19.85 -2.66
N SER A 2 -7.82 -20.90 -3.36
CA SER A 2 -8.88 -21.79 -2.91
C SER A 2 -8.25 -23.01 -2.23
N LEU A 3 -8.67 -23.30 -1.01
CA LEU A 3 -8.29 -24.50 -0.26
C LEU A 3 -8.48 -25.80 -1.07
N PRO A 4 -9.58 -26.00 -1.83
CA PRO A 4 -9.74 -27.15 -2.68
C PRO A 4 -8.61 -27.37 -3.70
N LEU A 5 -8.10 -26.28 -4.27
CA LEU A 5 -6.99 -26.38 -5.23
C LEU A 5 -5.70 -26.89 -4.58
N CYS A 6 -5.41 -26.45 -3.36
CA CYS A 6 -4.23 -26.92 -2.60
C CYS A 6 -4.37 -28.39 -2.18
N LEU A 7 -5.57 -28.84 -1.84
CA LEU A 7 -5.87 -30.24 -1.52
C LEU A 7 -5.69 -31.12 -2.76
N ALA A 8 -6.27 -30.72 -3.90
CA ALA A 8 -6.13 -31.44 -5.16
C ALA A 8 -4.66 -31.53 -5.59
N SER A 9 -3.91 -30.42 -5.49
CA SER A 9 -2.48 -30.41 -5.78
C SER A 9 -1.68 -31.38 -4.90
N ASN A 10 -2.04 -31.45 -3.61
CA ASN A 10 -1.38 -32.37 -2.69
C ASN A 10 -1.68 -33.84 -3.04
N LEU A 11 -2.93 -34.18 -3.38
CA LEU A 11 -3.34 -35.53 -3.83
C LEU A 11 -2.63 -35.95 -5.12
N LEU A 12 -2.39 -34.99 -6.01
CA LEU A 12 -1.69 -35.22 -7.29
C LEU A 12 -0.16 -35.08 -7.19
N ASN A 13 0.40 -34.95 -5.99
CA ASN A 13 1.83 -34.73 -5.76
C ASN A 13 2.43 -33.50 -6.46
N ILE A 14 1.60 -32.49 -6.72
CA ILE A 14 2.03 -31.23 -7.33
C ILE A 14 2.55 -30.29 -6.24
N LYS A 15 3.78 -29.78 -6.42
CA LYS A 15 4.42 -28.86 -5.47
C LYS A 15 3.67 -27.53 -5.42
N THR A 16 3.13 -27.17 -4.27
CA THR A 16 2.39 -25.93 -4.05
C THR A 16 3.26 -24.88 -3.36
N TYR A 17 3.23 -23.67 -3.86
CA TYR A 17 3.89 -22.49 -3.28
C TYR A 17 2.84 -21.46 -2.91
N ILE A 18 2.92 -20.90 -1.72
CA ILE A 18 2.02 -19.85 -1.25
C ILE A 18 2.75 -18.50 -1.41
N PHE A 19 2.06 -17.50 -1.93
CA PHE A 19 2.53 -16.12 -1.90
C PHE A 19 1.69 -15.34 -0.88
N GLU A 20 2.37 -14.74 0.12
CA GLU A 20 1.76 -13.90 1.15
C GLU A 20 2.45 -12.53 1.15
N PRO A 21 1.82 -11.52 0.53
CA PRO A 21 2.39 -10.18 0.47
C PRO A 21 2.26 -9.39 1.78
N ASN A 22 1.43 -9.84 2.70
CA ASN A 22 1.19 -9.15 3.97
C ASN A 22 2.17 -9.60 5.05
N SER A 23 2.42 -8.73 6.02
CA SER A 23 3.25 -9.06 7.21
C SER A 23 2.55 -10.01 8.19
N VAL A 24 1.27 -10.30 7.99
CA VAL A 24 0.47 -11.27 8.76
C VAL A 24 -0.12 -12.28 7.81
N ILE A 25 0.08 -13.58 8.09
CA ILE A 25 -0.45 -14.63 7.22
C ILE A 25 -1.99 -14.62 7.21
N GLY A 26 -2.56 -14.59 6.01
CA GLY A 26 -4.00 -14.67 5.80
C GLY A 26 -4.59 -16.01 6.25
N ARG A 27 -5.86 -16.02 6.70
CA ARG A 27 -6.54 -17.23 7.21
C ARG A 27 -6.51 -18.39 6.21
N ALA A 28 -6.79 -18.13 4.95
CA ALA A 28 -6.77 -19.14 3.90
C ALA A 28 -5.36 -19.71 3.69
N ASN A 29 -4.33 -18.85 3.64
CA ASN A 29 -2.94 -19.29 3.51
C ASN A 29 -2.48 -20.09 4.73
N LYS A 30 -2.95 -19.74 5.93
CA LYS A 30 -2.65 -20.48 7.17
C LYS A 30 -3.15 -21.92 7.12
N LEU A 31 -4.35 -22.14 6.57
CA LEU A 31 -4.93 -23.49 6.42
C LEU A 31 -4.13 -24.36 5.42
N THR A 32 -3.53 -23.73 4.42
CA THR A 32 -2.80 -24.45 3.35
C THR A 32 -1.31 -24.67 3.65
N LEU A 33 -0.81 -24.18 4.79
CA LEU A 33 0.61 -24.29 5.17
C LEU A 33 1.15 -25.73 5.20
N SER A 34 0.32 -26.69 5.62
CA SER A 34 0.70 -28.09 5.70
C SER A 34 1.06 -28.65 4.33
N PHE A 35 0.33 -28.24 3.30
CA PHE A 35 0.46 -28.71 1.92
C PHE A 35 1.47 -27.91 1.10
N ALA A 36 1.82 -26.70 1.56
CA ALA A 36 2.78 -25.86 0.86
C ALA A 36 4.21 -26.34 1.03
N LYS A 37 4.97 -26.30 -0.05
CA LYS A 37 6.43 -26.54 -0.04
C LYS A 37 7.17 -25.33 0.53
N LYS A 38 6.78 -24.10 0.11
CA LYS A 38 7.32 -22.84 0.62
C LYS A 38 6.23 -21.78 0.68
N VAL A 39 6.47 -20.79 1.56
CA VAL A 39 5.71 -19.55 1.68
C VAL A 39 6.61 -18.41 1.25
N ILE A 40 6.36 -17.84 0.08
CA ILE A 40 7.07 -16.68 -0.44
C ILE A 40 6.42 -15.43 0.15
N CYS A 41 7.17 -14.53 0.75
CA CYS A 41 6.67 -13.34 1.42
C CYS A 41 7.67 -12.18 1.36
N TYR A 42 7.27 -10.98 1.74
CA TYR A 42 8.16 -9.82 1.82
C TYR A 42 8.83 -9.67 3.19
N ASP A 43 8.23 -10.22 4.24
CA ASP A 43 8.71 -10.07 5.61
C ASP A 43 9.26 -11.39 6.15
N LYS A 44 10.52 -11.39 6.60
CA LYS A 44 11.14 -12.53 7.28
C LYS A 44 10.40 -12.92 8.56
N ASN A 45 9.79 -11.94 9.21
CA ASN A 45 9.07 -12.09 10.47
C ASN A 45 7.56 -12.23 10.25
N LEU A 46 7.15 -13.00 9.25
CA LEU A 46 5.74 -13.24 8.92
C LEU A 46 4.94 -13.65 10.17
N LYS A 47 4.04 -12.77 10.62
CA LYS A 47 3.26 -12.98 11.85
C LYS A 47 2.14 -14.00 11.63
N GLY A 48 1.76 -14.71 12.70
CA GLY A 48 0.66 -15.68 12.68
C GLY A 48 1.02 -17.04 12.11
N ILE A 49 2.28 -17.26 11.70
CA ILE A 49 2.78 -18.56 11.28
C ILE A 49 3.24 -19.38 12.51
N SER A 50 2.92 -20.66 12.53
CA SER A 50 3.35 -21.57 13.60
C SER A 50 4.86 -21.89 13.47
N LYS A 51 5.56 -22.04 14.59
CA LYS A 51 7.00 -22.34 14.65
C LYS A 51 7.41 -23.51 13.75
N LYS A 52 6.59 -24.55 13.65
CA LYS A 52 6.83 -25.73 12.81
C LYS A 52 6.91 -25.45 11.30
N PHE A 53 6.41 -24.30 10.84
CA PHE A 53 6.40 -23.91 9.43
C PHE A 53 7.39 -22.79 9.10
N LEU A 54 8.17 -22.30 10.06
CA LEU A 54 9.12 -21.21 9.83
C LEU A 54 10.18 -21.58 8.79
N ASN A 55 10.58 -22.84 8.72
CA ASN A 55 11.51 -23.37 7.72
C ASN A 55 10.98 -23.31 6.28
N LYS A 56 9.66 -23.14 6.11
CA LYS A 56 9.04 -22.95 4.80
C LYS A 56 9.01 -21.49 4.34
N VAL A 57 9.27 -20.53 5.23
CA VAL A 57 9.24 -19.09 4.92
C VAL A 57 10.42 -18.72 4.05
N TYR A 58 10.15 -18.12 2.91
CA TYR A 58 11.13 -17.67 1.94
C TYR A 58 10.89 -16.19 1.61
N PRO A 59 11.63 -15.28 2.24
CA PRO A 59 11.47 -13.85 2.00
C PRO A 59 12.08 -13.47 0.66
N ILE A 60 11.39 -12.57 -0.04
CA ILE A 60 11.85 -11.95 -1.28
C ILE A 60 11.73 -10.43 -1.17
N ASN A 61 12.44 -9.70 -2.02
CA ASN A 61 12.22 -8.27 -2.16
C ASN A 61 10.82 -7.99 -2.75
N PRO A 62 10.20 -6.84 -2.42
CA PRO A 62 8.92 -6.46 -3.01
C PRO A 62 8.95 -6.52 -4.53
N LEU A 63 7.92 -7.17 -5.11
CA LEU A 63 7.74 -7.22 -6.55
C LEU A 63 7.18 -5.86 -7.02
N LEU A 64 8.03 -5.08 -7.68
CA LEU A 64 7.67 -3.78 -8.23
C LEU A 64 7.48 -3.91 -9.75
N ARG A 65 6.69 -3.01 -10.32
CA ARG A 65 6.58 -2.90 -11.78
C ARG A 65 7.94 -2.51 -12.36
N LYS A 66 8.27 -3.02 -13.56
CA LYS A 66 9.60 -2.80 -14.21
C LYS A 66 9.93 -1.31 -14.34
N GLU A 67 8.93 -0.49 -14.55
CA GLU A 67 9.05 0.96 -14.70
C GLU A 67 9.65 1.61 -13.46
N ILE A 68 9.29 1.12 -12.27
CA ILE A 68 9.78 1.67 -10.99
C ILE A 68 11.29 1.52 -10.83
N TYR A 69 11.86 0.42 -11.38
CA TYR A 69 13.32 0.21 -11.31
C TYR A 69 14.13 1.21 -12.15
N LYS A 70 13.48 1.93 -13.07
CA LYS A 70 14.13 2.97 -13.88
C LYS A 70 14.26 4.30 -13.13
N TYR A 71 13.47 4.49 -12.07
CA TYR A 71 13.52 5.71 -11.26
C TYR A 71 14.63 5.59 -10.22
N GLN A 72 15.78 6.17 -10.53
CA GLN A 72 16.81 6.41 -9.52
C GLN A 72 16.40 7.63 -8.70
N ARG A 73 16.40 7.48 -7.39
CA ARG A 73 16.20 8.58 -6.47
C ARG A 73 17.40 9.54 -6.62
N ASN A 74 17.23 10.61 -7.36
CA ASN A 74 18.14 11.72 -7.27
C ASN A 74 17.94 12.34 -5.87
N GLU A 75 18.87 12.09 -4.97
CA GLU A 75 18.94 12.76 -3.67
C GLU A 75 19.29 14.23 -3.88
N LYS A 76 18.35 14.99 -4.46
CA LYS A 76 18.42 16.45 -4.35
C LYS A 76 18.20 16.76 -2.87
N LYS A 77 19.20 17.34 -2.23
CA LYS A 77 19.05 17.93 -0.90
C LYS A 77 17.80 18.78 -0.94
N ILE A 78 16.82 18.43 -0.11
CA ILE A 78 15.57 19.18 0.01
C ILE A 78 15.94 20.50 0.67
N LEU A 79 16.27 21.49 -0.14
CA LEU A 79 16.48 22.88 0.29
C LEU A 79 15.14 23.63 0.39
N ASP A 80 14.07 23.00 -0.01
CA ASP A 80 12.74 23.61 -0.02
C ASP A 80 12.16 23.66 1.41
N LYS A 81 11.85 24.87 1.85
CA LYS A 81 11.09 25.12 3.10
C LYS A 81 9.65 24.59 3.04
N ILE A 82 9.25 23.98 1.92
CA ILE A 82 7.88 23.47 1.66
C ILE A 82 7.87 21.96 1.86
N ILE A 83 6.98 21.48 2.72
CA ILE A 83 6.77 20.07 2.93
C ILE A 83 5.77 19.55 1.88
N LYS A 84 6.21 18.66 1.00
CA LYS A 84 5.36 18.01 0.01
C LYS A 84 4.73 16.75 0.62
N ILE A 85 3.40 16.71 0.65
CA ILE A 85 2.62 15.61 1.22
C ILE A 85 1.81 14.95 0.11
N ILE A 86 2.04 13.65 -0.10
CA ILE A 86 1.25 12.84 -1.02
C ILE A 86 0.27 11.99 -0.21
N ILE A 87 -1.02 12.07 -0.54
CA ILE A 87 -2.09 11.31 0.08
C ILE A 87 -2.69 10.38 -0.97
N ILE A 88 -2.46 9.09 -0.82
CA ILE A 88 -2.97 8.07 -1.72
C ILE A 88 -3.75 7.05 -0.90
N GLY A 89 -5.01 6.83 -1.25
CA GLY A 89 -5.85 5.82 -0.62
C GLY A 89 -6.00 4.60 -1.53
N GLY A 90 -5.96 3.38 -0.97
CA GLY A 90 -6.47 2.21 -1.67
C GLY A 90 -7.99 2.26 -1.78
N SER A 91 -8.59 1.34 -2.56
CA SER A 91 -10.04 1.32 -2.88
C SER A 91 -11.00 1.44 -1.68
N GLN A 92 -10.57 1.07 -0.48
CA GLN A 92 -11.36 1.20 0.75
C GLN A 92 -10.89 2.32 1.68
N GLY A 93 -9.65 2.79 1.54
CA GLY A 93 -9.03 3.77 2.42
C GLY A 93 -9.19 5.22 1.98
N ALA A 94 -9.38 5.47 0.69
CA ALA A 94 -9.40 6.81 0.15
C ALA A 94 -10.57 7.65 0.72
N LYS A 95 -11.77 7.06 0.88
CA LYS A 95 -12.91 7.76 1.48
C LYS A 95 -12.66 8.18 2.93
N PHE A 96 -11.97 7.34 3.70
CA PHE A 96 -11.55 7.69 5.06
C PHE A 96 -10.57 8.88 5.05
N PHE A 97 -9.63 8.90 4.12
CA PHE A 97 -8.70 10.02 3.98
C PHE A 97 -9.41 11.30 3.56
N ASP A 98 -10.41 11.22 2.68
CA ASP A 98 -11.17 12.38 2.25
C ASP A 98 -11.88 13.07 3.43
N GLU A 99 -12.40 12.30 4.38
CA GLU A 99 -13.13 12.83 5.53
C GLU A 99 -12.24 13.33 6.67
N PHE A 100 -11.15 12.62 6.96
CA PHE A 100 -10.38 12.85 8.18
C PHE A 100 -9.06 13.59 7.97
N ILE A 101 -8.37 13.30 6.85
CA ILE A 101 -7.01 13.81 6.69
C ILE A 101 -6.99 15.32 6.43
N SER A 102 -8.01 15.87 5.78
CA SER A 102 -8.12 17.30 5.50
C SER A 102 -8.03 18.15 6.77
N LYS A 103 -8.64 17.71 7.87
CA LYS A 103 -8.57 18.40 9.17
C LYS A 103 -7.13 18.43 9.73
N THR A 104 -6.41 17.34 9.55
CA THR A 104 -5.01 17.24 9.98
C THR A 104 -4.10 18.12 9.13
N ILE A 105 -4.32 18.13 7.82
CA ILE A 105 -3.61 18.99 6.87
C ILE A 105 -3.82 20.47 7.21
N ILE A 106 -5.06 20.88 7.49
CA ILE A 106 -5.38 22.25 7.89
C ILE A 106 -4.68 22.64 9.20
N LYS A 107 -4.58 21.73 10.16
CA LYS A 107 -3.81 22.00 11.40
C LYS A 107 -2.32 22.16 11.10
N LEU A 108 -1.77 21.32 10.26
CA LEU A 108 -0.35 21.36 9.89
C LEU A 108 0.00 22.62 9.12
N SER A 109 -0.87 23.10 8.22
CA SER A 109 -0.64 24.30 7.41
C SER A 109 -0.50 25.59 8.24
N LYS A 110 -1.05 25.60 9.47
CA LYS A 110 -0.90 26.74 10.39
C LYS A 110 0.54 26.93 10.88
N THR A 111 1.37 25.91 10.83
CA THR A 111 2.74 25.92 11.38
C THR A 111 3.81 25.64 10.34
N LYS A 112 3.45 25.11 9.17
CA LYS A 112 4.38 24.68 8.12
C LYS A 112 3.84 25.05 6.74
N ASN A 113 4.73 25.46 5.85
CA ASN A 113 4.41 25.58 4.43
C ASN A 113 4.31 24.18 3.84
N ILE A 114 3.15 23.85 3.29
CA ILE A 114 2.87 22.52 2.75
C ILE A 114 2.30 22.61 1.34
N LEU A 115 2.66 21.66 0.50
CA LEU A 115 2.03 21.36 -0.79
C LEU A 115 1.41 19.98 -0.67
N VAL A 116 0.11 19.86 -0.96
CA VAL A 116 -0.64 18.62 -0.83
C VAL A 116 -1.00 18.08 -2.21
N LEU A 117 -0.59 16.85 -2.51
CA LEU A 117 -1.06 16.08 -3.66
C LEU A 117 -1.98 14.99 -3.13
N GLN A 118 -3.28 15.08 -3.41
CA GLN A 118 -4.25 14.13 -2.85
C GLN A 118 -5.08 13.45 -3.92
N GLN A 119 -5.09 12.13 -3.87
CA GLN A 119 -6.02 11.32 -4.64
C GLN A 119 -7.41 11.41 -4.01
N VAL A 120 -8.44 11.64 -4.83
CA VAL A 120 -9.84 11.77 -4.40
C VAL A 120 -10.70 10.80 -5.20
N ILE A 121 -11.67 10.15 -4.55
CA ILE A 121 -12.48 9.09 -5.20
C ILE A 121 -13.61 9.67 -6.04
N ASP A 122 -14.30 10.71 -5.54
CA ASP A 122 -15.51 11.22 -6.16
C ASP A 122 -15.54 12.75 -6.24
N GLN A 123 -16.37 13.26 -7.14
CA GLN A 123 -16.47 14.69 -7.42
C GLN A 123 -17.00 15.52 -6.23
N LYS A 124 -17.83 14.92 -5.37
CA LYS A 124 -18.37 15.59 -4.19
C LYS A 124 -17.26 15.82 -3.15
N SER A 125 -16.50 14.78 -2.85
CA SER A 125 -15.33 14.86 -1.98
C SER A 125 -14.28 15.81 -2.54
N LYS A 126 -14.04 15.77 -3.87
CA LYS A 126 -13.09 16.66 -4.56
C LYS A 126 -13.45 18.14 -4.36
N LYS A 127 -14.72 18.49 -4.56
CA LYS A 127 -15.19 19.85 -4.33
C LYS A 127 -15.03 20.27 -2.88
N PHE A 128 -15.47 19.44 -1.95
CA PHE A 128 -15.37 19.73 -0.51
C PHE A 128 -13.93 19.96 -0.05
N ILE A 129 -13.01 19.09 -0.46
CA ILE A 129 -11.59 19.17 -0.10
C ILE A 129 -10.96 20.42 -0.73
N LYS A 130 -11.25 20.67 -2.01
CA LYS A 130 -10.77 21.84 -2.73
C LYS A 130 -11.19 23.14 -2.02
N ASP A 131 -12.46 23.29 -1.73
CA ASP A 131 -12.99 24.48 -1.04
C ASP A 131 -12.33 24.65 0.35
N SER A 132 -12.13 23.53 1.05
CA SER A 132 -11.51 23.50 2.37
C SER A 132 -10.04 23.94 2.33
N TYR A 133 -9.27 23.47 1.34
CA TYR A 133 -7.85 23.81 1.19
C TYR A 133 -7.68 25.25 0.69
N GLN A 134 -8.51 25.70 -0.26
CA GLN A 134 -8.52 27.07 -0.74
C GLN A 134 -8.82 28.07 0.40
N LYS A 135 -9.85 27.78 1.22
CA LYS A 135 -10.20 28.62 2.37
C LYS A 135 -9.06 28.78 3.38
N ASN A 136 -8.18 27.80 3.47
CA ASN A 136 -7.04 27.81 4.38
C ASN A 136 -5.70 28.14 3.68
N SER A 137 -5.74 28.65 2.44
CA SER A 137 -4.57 29.02 1.64
C SER A 137 -3.53 27.90 1.51
N ILE A 138 -3.99 26.66 1.41
CA ILE A 138 -3.14 25.48 1.25
C ILE A 138 -2.91 25.22 -0.24
N GLU A 139 -1.65 25.21 -0.66
CA GLU A 139 -1.27 24.80 -2.01
C GLU A 139 -1.57 23.32 -2.20
N HIS A 140 -2.35 22.97 -3.24
CA HIS A 140 -2.81 21.60 -3.44
C HIS A 140 -3.05 21.25 -4.89
N GLU A 141 -2.92 19.97 -5.18
CA GLU A 141 -3.32 19.31 -6.42
C GLU A 141 -4.19 18.10 -6.08
N LEU A 142 -5.40 18.06 -6.64
CA LEU A 142 -6.34 16.95 -6.44
C LEU A 142 -6.47 16.17 -7.74
N PHE A 143 -6.20 14.88 -7.68
CA PHE A 143 -6.27 14.00 -8.84
C PHE A 143 -7.17 12.80 -8.58
N ASP A 144 -7.74 12.27 -9.65
CA ASP A 144 -8.51 11.04 -9.64
C ASP A 144 -7.57 9.83 -9.65
N PHE A 145 -8.12 8.60 -9.69
CA PHE A 145 -7.29 7.41 -9.87
C PHE A 145 -6.57 7.51 -11.22
N ASP A 146 -5.26 7.46 -11.18
CA ASP A 146 -4.40 7.49 -12.37
C ASP A 146 -3.52 6.26 -12.39
N ASP A 147 -3.62 5.47 -13.45
CA ASP A 147 -2.74 4.33 -13.71
C ASP A 147 -1.27 4.74 -13.90
N LYS A 148 -1.03 6.03 -14.18
CA LYS A 148 0.28 6.61 -14.40
C LYS A 148 0.90 7.22 -13.14
N LEU A 149 0.27 7.11 -11.99
CA LEU A 149 0.77 7.64 -10.71
C LEU A 149 2.06 6.94 -10.21
N LEU A 150 2.81 6.40 -11.14
CA LEU A 150 4.11 5.80 -10.93
C LEU A 150 5.26 6.70 -11.44
N ILE A 151 4.94 7.96 -11.68
CA ILE A 151 5.91 8.94 -12.18
C ILE A 151 6.28 9.91 -11.08
#